data_bcb3dbab80b589e1083d5cfd028b7a50
#
_entry.id   bcb3dbab80b589e1083d5cfd028b7a50
#
_cell.length_a   1.000
_cell.length_b   1.000
_cell.length_c   1.000
_cell.angle_alpha   90.00
_cell.angle_beta   90.00
_cell.angle_gamma   90.00
#
_symmetry.space_group_name_H-M   'P 1'
#
loop_
_entity.id
_entity.type
_entity.pdbx_description
1 polymer ?
#
loop_
_entity_poly.entity_id
_entity_poly.type
_entity_poly.pdbx_seq_one_letter_code
_entity_poly.pdbx_strand_id
1 'polypeptide(L)'
;VREPTFFDRNHPGWLRYTLTDVFRLSQYLGIPFFPPNPDPIVQDMATRTIATDQPYIYRITRMGQAAARKGKSLAFCDEVSQLIWGGTANWHEGDHLKHAAERAGLDLAELDAIAASDAEALDAELAANQEALEMAGHWGVPTLVFQGEPFFGQDRIGLAIWRMEQAGLKERG
;
A
#
# COMPACT_ATOMS: atom_id res chain seq x y z
N VAL A 1 -10.16 -2.31 7.10
CA VAL A 1 -10.96 -1.91 8.28
C VAL A 1 -10.25 -2.38 9.53
N ARG A 2 -9.85 -1.46 10.41
CA ARG A 2 -9.15 -1.79 11.67
C ARG A 2 -10.07 -2.54 12.63
N GLU A 3 -9.65 -3.69 13.10
CA GLU A 3 -10.21 -4.21 14.33
C GLU A 3 -9.83 -3.27 15.48
N PRO A 4 -10.79 -2.79 16.28
CA PRO A 4 -10.55 -1.85 17.39
C PRO A 4 -9.49 -2.34 18.38
N THR A 5 -9.28 -3.64 18.46
CA THR A 5 -8.40 -4.31 19.41
C THR A 5 -6.94 -4.41 18.98
N PHE A 6 -6.57 -4.10 17.75
CA PHE A 6 -5.18 -4.26 17.28
C PHE A 6 -4.20 -3.37 18.06
N PHE A 7 -4.54 -2.09 18.23
CA PHE A 7 -3.67 -1.15 18.97
C PHE A 7 -3.70 -1.37 20.46
N ASP A 8 -4.81 -1.87 20.99
CA ASP A 8 -4.98 -2.14 22.42
C ASP A 8 -4.16 -3.34 22.91
N ARG A 9 -3.79 -4.24 21.99
CA ARG A 9 -2.94 -5.40 22.27
C ARG A 9 -1.45 -5.12 22.20
N ASN A 10 -1.04 -3.98 21.64
CA ASN A 10 0.36 -3.64 21.49
C ASN A 10 0.90 -2.89 22.71
N HIS A 11 2.19 -3.07 22.99
CA HIS A 11 2.86 -2.29 24.04
C HIS A 11 2.68 -0.77 23.78
N PRO A 12 2.40 0.06 24.81
CA PRO A 12 2.16 1.51 24.63
C PRO A 12 3.28 2.24 23.88
N GLY A 13 4.52 1.78 23.97
CA GLY A 13 5.66 2.32 23.24
C GLY A 13 5.78 1.89 21.78
N TRP A 14 4.96 0.93 21.33
CA TRP A 14 5.08 0.36 19.98
C TRP A 14 4.94 1.41 18.88
N LEU A 15 3.90 2.22 18.91
CA LEU A 15 3.65 3.24 17.89
C LEU A 15 4.79 4.27 17.84
N ARG A 16 5.26 4.72 19.00
CA ARG A 16 6.38 5.67 19.08
C ARG A 16 7.65 5.09 18.49
N TYR A 17 7.97 3.83 18.79
CA TYR A 17 9.14 3.17 18.24
C TYR A 17 9.01 3.01 16.73
N THR A 18 7.85 2.52 16.25
CA THR A 18 7.59 2.32 14.81
C THR A 18 7.75 3.63 14.02
N LEU A 19 7.20 4.74 14.50
CA LEU A 19 7.37 6.03 13.86
C LEU A 19 8.84 6.47 13.84
N THR A 20 9.55 6.29 14.95
CA THR A 20 11.00 6.60 15.01
C THR A 20 11.79 5.77 14.00
N ASP A 21 11.44 4.50 13.86
CA ASP A 21 12.13 3.57 12.96
C ASP A 21 11.82 3.86 11.49
N VAL A 22 10.59 4.22 11.16
CA VAL A 22 10.20 4.66 9.81
C VAL A 22 10.99 5.90 9.38
N PHE A 23 11.09 6.92 10.22
CA PHE A 23 11.90 8.11 9.94
C PHE A 23 13.39 7.79 9.78
N ARG A 24 13.92 6.92 10.62
CA ARG A 24 15.31 6.46 10.53
C ARG A 24 15.56 5.71 9.22
N LEU A 25 14.64 4.83 8.85
CA LEU A 25 14.71 4.06 7.62
C LEU A 25 14.62 4.96 6.38
N SER A 26 13.75 5.98 6.40
CA SER A 26 13.65 6.96 5.31
C SER A 26 14.97 7.69 5.08
N GLN A 27 15.64 8.11 6.15
CA GLN A 27 16.96 8.74 6.10
C GLN A 27 18.02 7.78 5.55
N TYR A 28 18.02 6.54 6.01
CA TYR A 28 18.96 5.50 5.56
C TYR A 28 18.81 5.19 4.08
N LEU A 29 17.57 5.12 3.60
CA LEU A 29 17.25 4.83 2.19
C LEU A 29 17.29 6.07 1.28
N GLY A 30 17.38 7.29 1.85
CA GLY A 30 17.28 8.54 1.09
C GLY A 30 15.89 8.77 0.48
N ILE A 31 14.84 8.17 1.03
CA ILE A 31 13.46 8.29 0.56
C ILE A 31 12.73 9.30 1.44
N PRO A 32 12.18 10.41 0.90
CA PRO A 32 11.38 11.34 1.69
C PRO A 32 10.17 10.66 2.33
N PHE A 33 9.95 10.92 3.63
CA PHE A 33 8.78 10.40 4.34
C PHE A 33 8.18 11.51 5.21
N PHE A 34 6.90 11.77 4.98
CA PHE A 34 6.09 12.73 5.73
C PHE A 34 4.73 12.11 6.05
N PRO A 35 4.12 12.46 7.20
CA PRO A 35 2.72 12.11 7.45
C PRO A 35 1.84 12.65 6.33
N PRO A 36 0.89 11.86 5.80
CA PRO A 36 0.04 12.29 4.70
C PRO A 36 -0.91 13.41 5.12
N ASN A 37 -1.19 14.33 4.20
CA ASN A 37 -2.12 15.43 4.44
C ASN A 37 -3.01 15.66 3.20
N PRO A 38 -4.30 15.24 3.24
CA PRO A 38 -4.96 14.49 4.31
C PRO A 38 -4.50 13.04 4.43
N ASP A 39 -4.78 12.41 5.58
CA ASP A 39 -4.65 10.94 5.72
C ASP A 39 -5.60 10.26 4.72
N PRO A 40 -5.15 9.29 3.92
CA PRO A 40 -6.04 8.51 3.04
C PRO A 40 -7.20 7.84 3.77
N ILE A 41 -7.02 7.53 5.05
CA ILE A 41 -8.06 7.03 5.93
C ILE A 41 -8.55 8.17 6.82
N VAL A 42 -9.79 8.60 6.62
CA VAL A 42 -10.40 9.62 7.48
C VAL A 42 -10.65 9.03 8.86
N GLN A 43 -9.89 9.48 9.85
CA GLN A 43 -9.94 8.96 11.22
C GLN A 43 -9.62 10.04 12.24
N ASP A 44 -10.18 9.91 13.43
CA ASP A 44 -9.77 10.67 14.60
C ASP A 44 -8.60 9.94 15.30
N MET A 45 -7.43 10.53 15.26
CA MET A 45 -6.22 9.93 15.84
C MET A 45 -6.25 9.87 17.37
N ALA A 46 -7.00 10.75 18.04
CA ALA A 46 -7.10 10.76 19.50
C ALA A 46 -8.03 9.66 20.02
N THR A 47 -9.19 9.49 19.37
CA THR A 47 -10.18 8.47 19.73
C THR A 47 -9.96 7.15 18.98
N ARG A 48 -9.14 7.14 17.91
CA ARG A 48 -8.95 6.03 16.97
C ARG A 48 -10.23 5.60 16.26
N THR A 49 -11.17 6.53 16.14
CA THR A 49 -12.45 6.29 15.45
C THR A 49 -12.26 6.53 13.96
N ILE A 50 -12.63 5.53 13.16
CA ILE A 50 -12.63 5.63 11.70
C ILE A 50 -13.97 6.21 11.27
N ALA A 51 -13.95 7.25 10.42
CA ALA A 51 -15.16 7.85 9.89
C ALA A 51 -15.90 6.86 8.98
N THR A 52 -17.23 6.96 8.97
CA THR A 52 -18.05 6.13 8.07
C THR A 52 -17.84 6.51 6.61
N ASP A 53 -17.69 7.81 6.34
CA ASP A 53 -17.36 8.31 5.00
C ASP A 53 -15.84 8.28 4.78
N GLN A 54 -15.43 7.62 3.70
CA GLN A 54 -14.04 7.40 3.32
C GLN A 54 -13.81 7.81 1.85
N PRO A 55 -13.70 9.11 1.58
CA PRO A 55 -13.66 9.62 0.20
C PRO A 55 -12.39 9.23 -0.56
N TYR A 56 -11.33 8.86 0.13
CA TYR A 56 -10.03 8.64 -0.50
C TYR A 56 -9.65 7.17 -0.62
N ILE A 57 -9.66 6.41 0.48
CA ILE A 57 -9.04 5.08 0.53
C ILE A 57 -9.70 4.10 -0.44
N TYR A 58 -11.02 4.07 -0.53
CA TYR A 58 -11.71 3.16 -1.45
C TYR A 58 -11.41 3.49 -2.92
N ARG A 59 -11.39 4.78 -3.28
CA ARG A 59 -11.04 5.21 -4.62
C ARG A 59 -9.63 4.76 -5.00
N ILE A 60 -8.63 5.06 -4.18
CA ILE A 60 -7.22 4.72 -4.44
C ILE A 60 -7.02 3.21 -4.51
N THR A 61 -7.66 2.46 -3.61
CA THR A 61 -7.54 0.99 -3.56
C THR A 61 -8.14 0.35 -4.81
N ARG A 62 -9.31 0.80 -5.25
CA ARG A 62 -9.93 0.32 -6.51
C ARG A 62 -9.11 0.70 -7.74
N MET A 63 -8.53 1.90 -7.78
CA MET A 63 -7.58 2.29 -8.83
C MET A 63 -6.34 1.39 -8.85
N GLY A 64 -5.78 1.05 -7.68
CA GLY A 64 -4.67 0.12 -7.55
C GLY A 64 -5.01 -1.26 -8.11
N GLN A 65 -6.22 -1.75 -7.86
CA GLN A 65 -6.71 -3.01 -8.42
C GLN A 65 -6.95 -2.91 -9.94
N ALA A 66 -7.50 -1.79 -10.43
CA ALA A 66 -7.62 -1.53 -11.86
C ALA A 66 -6.24 -1.47 -12.55
N ALA A 67 -5.25 -0.87 -11.91
CA ALA A 67 -3.87 -0.88 -12.37
C ALA A 67 -3.26 -2.30 -12.40
N ALA A 68 -3.64 -3.17 -11.44
CA ALA A 68 -3.23 -4.57 -11.42
C ALA A 68 -3.75 -5.35 -12.63
N ARG A 69 -5.00 -5.13 -13.03
CA ARG A 69 -5.58 -5.71 -14.28
C ARG A 69 -4.79 -5.32 -15.53
N LYS A 70 -4.09 -4.18 -15.49
CA LYS A 70 -3.23 -3.68 -16.57
C LYS A 70 -1.74 -4.08 -16.40
N GLY A 71 -1.39 -4.88 -15.39
CA GLY A 71 -0.01 -5.25 -15.09
C GLY A 71 0.86 -4.09 -14.58
N LYS A 72 0.23 -3.05 -14.02
CA LYS A 72 0.88 -1.80 -13.60
C LYS A 72 0.74 -1.53 -12.09
N SER A 73 0.32 -2.50 -11.28
CA SER A 73 0.04 -2.29 -9.85
C SER A 73 1.24 -1.74 -9.08
N LEU A 74 2.43 -2.32 -9.28
CA LEU A 74 3.63 -1.86 -8.56
C LEU A 74 4.02 -0.43 -8.94
N ALA A 75 3.99 -0.10 -10.24
CA ALA A 75 4.28 1.26 -10.70
C ALA A 75 3.26 2.27 -10.14
N PHE A 76 1.97 1.92 -10.14
CA PHE A 76 0.93 2.76 -9.55
C PHE A 76 1.11 2.93 -8.03
N CYS A 77 1.36 1.84 -7.31
CA CYS A 77 1.57 1.88 -5.86
C CYS A 77 2.80 2.72 -5.51
N ASP A 78 3.90 2.60 -6.25
CA ASP A 78 5.11 3.39 -6.03
C ASP A 78 4.83 4.89 -6.19
N GLU A 79 4.29 5.30 -7.32
CA GLU A 79 4.01 6.71 -7.63
C GLU A 79 2.99 7.34 -6.69
N VAL A 80 1.92 6.62 -6.35
CA VAL A 80 0.89 7.11 -5.42
C VAL A 80 1.40 7.13 -3.98
N SER A 81 2.22 6.16 -3.57
CA SER A 81 2.84 6.17 -2.25
C SER A 81 3.81 7.35 -2.10
N GLN A 82 4.64 7.62 -3.10
CA GLN A 82 5.52 8.80 -3.12
C GLN A 82 4.70 10.10 -3.09
N LEU A 83 3.59 10.18 -3.80
CA LEU A 83 2.71 11.32 -3.77
C LEU A 83 2.12 11.56 -2.36
N ILE A 84 1.59 10.52 -1.74
CA ILE A 84 0.89 10.62 -0.45
C ILE A 84 1.85 10.80 0.72
N TRP A 85 2.96 10.06 0.73
CA TRP A 85 3.91 10.00 1.85
C TRP A 85 5.19 10.83 1.61
N GLY A 86 5.34 11.40 0.41
CA GLY A 86 6.50 12.24 0.05
C GLY A 86 6.36 13.71 0.42
N GLY A 87 5.28 14.11 1.11
CA GLY A 87 5.09 15.48 1.61
C GLY A 87 4.22 16.37 0.74
N THR A 88 3.49 15.84 -0.24
CA THR A 88 2.55 16.62 -1.05
C THR A 88 1.29 16.91 -0.24
N ALA A 89 1.10 18.16 0.15
CA ALA A 89 -0.14 18.59 0.78
C ALA A 89 -1.29 18.55 -0.24
N ASN A 90 -2.49 18.18 0.24
CA ASN A 90 -3.70 18.09 -0.61
C ASN A 90 -3.47 17.22 -1.86
N TRP A 91 -2.75 16.12 -1.71
CA TRP A 91 -2.39 15.18 -2.78
C TRP A 91 -3.59 14.72 -3.65
N HIS A 92 -4.80 14.81 -3.13
CA HIS A 92 -6.05 14.40 -3.76
C HIS A 92 -6.68 15.50 -4.64
N GLU A 93 -6.17 16.72 -4.58
CA GLU A 93 -6.65 17.89 -5.33
C GLU A 93 -5.82 18.13 -6.59
N GLY A 94 -6.39 18.94 -7.51
CA GLY A 94 -5.71 19.33 -8.74
C GLY A 94 -5.23 18.15 -9.58
N ASP A 95 -4.06 18.29 -10.19
CA ASP A 95 -3.49 17.28 -11.10
C ASP A 95 -2.47 16.33 -10.44
N HIS A 96 -2.33 16.36 -9.12
CA HIS A 96 -1.31 15.56 -8.42
C HIS A 96 -1.44 14.06 -8.69
N LEU A 97 -2.65 13.52 -8.51
CA LEU A 97 -2.92 12.09 -8.73
C LEU A 97 -2.84 11.73 -10.22
N LYS A 98 -3.25 12.66 -11.11
CA LYS A 98 -3.11 12.51 -12.56
C LYS A 98 -1.64 12.34 -12.96
N HIS A 99 -0.77 13.22 -12.50
CA HIS A 99 0.65 13.14 -12.81
C HIS A 99 1.29 11.86 -12.24
N ALA A 100 0.88 11.39 -11.06
CA ALA A 100 1.33 10.12 -10.51
C ALA A 100 0.88 8.94 -11.39
N ALA A 101 -0.38 8.91 -11.84
CA ALA A 101 -0.88 7.89 -12.75
C ALA A 101 -0.13 7.91 -14.10
N GLU A 102 0.11 9.09 -14.67
CA GLU A 102 0.86 9.26 -15.92
C GLU A 102 2.31 8.73 -15.81
N ARG A 103 3.01 8.98 -14.69
CA ARG A 103 4.35 8.42 -14.45
C ARG A 103 4.35 6.90 -14.31
N ALA A 104 3.26 6.34 -13.78
CA ALA A 104 3.04 4.89 -13.77
C ALA A 104 2.68 4.31 -15.16
N GLY A 105 2.52 5.17 -16.18
CA GLY A 105 2.09 4.79 -17.53
C GLY A 105 0.61 4.42 -17.60
N LEU A 106 -0.23 5.15 -16.83
CA LEU A 106 -1.68 4.96 -16.71
C LEU A 106 -2.40 6.29 -16.95
N ASP A 107 -3.66 6.22 -17.34
CA ASP A 107 -4.58 7.36 -17.45
C ASP A 107 -5.50 7.41 -16.23
N LEU A 108 -5.51 8.56 -15.53
CA LEU A 108 -6.32 8.72 -14.32
C LEU A 108 -7.81 8.63 -14.61
N ALA A 109 -8.27 9.24 -15.72
CA ALA A 109 -9.69 9.24 -16.04
C ALA A 109 -10.20 7.81 -16.36
N GLU A 110 -9.36 7.01 -17.02
CA GLU A 110 -9.66 5.60 -17.25
C GLU A 110 -9.71 4.80 -15.94
N LEU A 111 -8.74 5.03 -15.03
CA LEU A 111 -8.75 4.37 -13.71
C LEU A 111 -9.98 4.75 -12.88
N ASP A 112 -10.36 6.02 -12.87
CA ASP A 112 -11.56 6.51 -12.19
C ASP A 112 -12.84 5.90 -12.78
N ALA A 113 -12.92 5.81 -14.11
CA ALA A 113 -14.07 5.20 -14.77
C ALA A 113 -14.20 3.71 -14.39
N ILE A 114 -13.10 2.96 -14.40
CA ILE A 114 -13.09 1.54 -13.98
C ILE A 114 -13.42 1.43 -12.48
N ALA A 115 -12.81 2.25 -11.63
CA ALA A 115 -13.07 2.24 -10.19
C ALA A 115 -14.53 2.53 -9.84
N ALA A 116 -15.23 3.31 -10.67
CA ALA A 116 -16.65 3.62 -10.50
C ALA A 116 -17.56 2.55 -11.09
N SER A 117 -17.29 2.09 -12.34
CA SER A 117 -18.15 1.13 -13.04
C SER A 117 -18.04 -0.29 -12.48
N ASP A 118 -16.85 -0.69 -12.06
CA ASP A 118 -16.54 -2.05 -11.64
C ASP A 118 -16.33 -2.16 -10.12
N ALA A 119 -16.82 -1.21 -9.35
CA ALA A 119 -16.55 -1.09 -7.91
C ALA A 119 -16.77 -2.41 -7.14
N GLU A 120 -17.89 -3.08 -7.36
CA GLU A 120 -18.22 -4.35 -6.69
C GLU A 120 -17.26 -5.49 -7.09
N ALA A 121 -16.90 -5.58 -8.37
CA ALA A 121 -15.96 -6.58 -8.86
C ALA A 121 -14.54 -6.34 -8.32
N LEU A 122 -14.09 -5.08 -8.28
CA LEU A 122 -12.80 -4.71 -7.70
C LEU A 122 -12.73 -5.00 -6.20
N ASP A 123 -13.81 -4.72 -5.47
CA ASP A 123 -13.89 -5.03 -4.05
C ASP A 123 -13.87 -6.55 -3.81
N ALA A 124 -14.51 -7.34 -4.67
CA ALA A 124 -14.44 -8.80 -4.62
C ALA A 124 -13.03 -9.34 -4.90
N GLU A 125 -12.30 -8.76 -5.86
CA GLU A 125 -10.90 -9.09 -6.13
C GLU A 125 -9.99 -8.75 -4.93
N LEU A 126 -10.23 -7.62 -4.28
CA LEU A 126 -9.50 -7.24 -3.06
C LEU A 126 -9.75 -8.23 -1.91
N ALA A 127 -11.00 -8.67 -1.74
CA ALA A 127 -11.35 -9.68 -0.75
C ALA A 127 -10.67 -11.04 -1.05
N ALA A 128 -10.64 -11.45 -2.33
CA ALA A 128 -9.94 -12.66 -2.75
C ALA A 128 -8.41 -12.56 -2.54
N ASN A 129 -7.81 -11.40 -2.77
CA ASN A 129 -6.39 -11.17 -2.49
C ASN A 129 -6.10 -11.24 -0.99
N GLN A 130 -6.99 -10.72 -0.13
CA GLN A 130 -6.87 -10.83 1.31
C GLN A 130 -6.94 -12.28 1.77
N GLU A 131 -7.87 -13.06 1.26
CA GLU A 131 -7.99 -14.49 1.54
C GLU A 131 -6.73 -15.25 1.09
N ALA A 132 -6.23 -14.96 -0.11
CA ALA A 132 -5.00 -15.56 -0.62
C ALA A 132 -3.77 -15.25 0.26
N LEU A 133 -3.68 -14.04 0.79
CA LEU A 133 -2.63 -13.64 1.74
C LEU A 133 -2.71 -14.46 3.04
N GLU A 134 -3.91 -14.61 3.59
CA GLU A 134 -4.13 -15.41 4.81
C GLU A 134 -3.82 -16.88 4.58
N MET A 135 -4.24 -17.45 3.45
CA MET A 135 -3.91 -18.82 3.06
C MET A 135 -2.40 -19.04 2.85
N ALA A 136 -1.67 -18.00 2.43
CA ALA A 136 -0.21 -18.04 2.32
C ALA A 136 0.49 -18.02 3.68
N GLY A 137 -0.24 -17.84 4.78
CA GLY A 137 0.27 -17.91 6.15
C GLY A 137 0.64 -16.57 6.79
N HIS A 138 0.21 -15.44 6.19
CA HIS A 138 0.39 -14.13 6.79
C HIS A 138 -0.79 -13.19 6.48
N TRP A 139 -1.03 -12.21 7.35
CA TRP A 139 -2.14 -11.23 7.25
C TRP A 139 -1.69 -9.79 6.97
N GLY A 140 -0.39 -9.53 6.98
CA GLY A 140 0.16 -8.18 6.86
C GLY A 140 0.74 -7.91 5.48
N VAL A 141 0.87 -6.65 5.14
CA VAL A 141 1.50 -6.15 3.90
C VAL A 141 2.70 -5.24 4.23
N PRO A 142 3.73 -5.24 3.38
CA PRO A 142 3.90 -6.07 2.18
C PRO A 142 4.28 -7.51 2.52
N THR A 143 3.72 -8.48 1.80
CA THR A 143 4.14 -9.89 1.87
C THR A 143 4.48 -10.39 0.46
N LEU A 144 5.66 -10.97 0.32
CA LEU A 144 6.09 -11.71 -0.86
C LEU A 144 5.81 -13.18 -0.63
N VAL A 145 5.27 -13.87 -1.62
CA VAL A 145 5.06 -15.33 -1.55
C VAL A 145 5.83 -15.98 -2.69
N PHE A 146 6.74 -16.86 -2.35
CA PHE A 146 7.51 -17.62 -3.32
C PHE A 146 7.39 -19.13 -3.04
N GLN A 147 6.85 -19.89 -3.98
CA GLN A 147 6.61 -21.33 -3.86
C GLN A 147 5.87 -21.73 -2.57
N GLY A 148 4.90 -20.89 -2.14
CA GLY A 148 4.10 -21.13 -0.93
C GLY A 148 4.78 -20.68 0.38
N GLU A 149 6.00 -20.13 0.34
CA GLU A 149 6.72 -19.60 1.50
C GLU A 149 6.49 -18.06 1.59
N PRO A 150 5.86 -17.55 2.68
CA PRO A 150 5.63 -16.10 2.84
C PRO A 150 6.84 -15.39 3.45
N PHE A 151 7.12 -14.18 2.95
CA PHE A 151 8.14 -13.27 3.45
C PHE A 151 7.49 -11.93 3.75
N PHE A 152 7.23 -11.64 5.02
CA PHE A 152 6.55 -10.42 5.45
C PHE A 152 7.53 -9.31 5.81
N GLY A 153 7.32 -8.14 5.21
CA GLY A 153 8.05 -6.92 5.50
C GLY A 153 9.17 -6.61 4.48
N GLN A 154 9.47 -5.34 4.35
CA GLN A 154 10.54 -4.86 3.45
C GLN A 154 11.93 -5.39 3.84
N ASP A 155 12.14 -5.72 5.10
CA ASP A 155 13.38 -6.26 5.63
C ASP A 155 13.59 -7.75 5.26
N ARG A 156 12.61 -8.37 4.61
CA ARG A 156 12.67 -9.76 4.11
C ARG A 156 12.92 -9.86 2.61
N ILE A 157 13.01 -8.74 1.88
CA ILE A 157 13.26 -8.75 0.43
C ILE A 157 14.56 -9.49 0.11
N GLY A 158 15.65 -9.20 0.81
CA GLY A 158 16.93 -9.90 0.59
C GLY A 158 16.85 -11.40 0.87
N LEU A 159 16.09 -11.81 1.90
CA LEU A 159 15.87 -13.22 2.20
C LEU A 159 15.02 -13.92 1.13
N ALA A 160 14.00 -13.24 0.62
CA ALA A 160 13.18 -13.76 -0.48
C ALA A 160 14.02 -13.92 -1.76
N ILE A 161 14.85 -12.94 -2.11
CA ILE A 161 15.76 -13.02 -3.26
C ILE A 161 16.71 -14.20 -3.09
N TRP A 162 17.36 -14.33 -1.94
CA TRP A 162 18.23 -15.46 -1.65
C TRP A 162 17.51 -16.82 -1.86
N ARG A 163 16.26 -16.94 -1.40
CA ARG A 163 15.45 -18.16 -1.59
C ARG A 163 15.17 -18.42 -3.07
N MET A 164 14.86 -17.37 -3.85
CA MET A 164 14.65 -17.46 -5.29
C MET A 164 15.93 -17.88 -6.04
N GLU A 165 17.10 -17.38 -5.62
CA GLU A 165 18.40 -17.78 -6.16
C GLU A 165 18.69 -19.26 -5.93
N GLN A 166 18.35 -19.80 -4.74
CA GLN A 166 18.46 -21.23 -4.47
C GLN A 166 17.55 -22.06 -5.40
N ALA A 167 16.47 -21.46 -5.93
CA ALA A 167 15.57 -22.06 -6.91
C ALA A 167 15.97 -21.77 -8.37
N GLY A 168 17.09 -21.10 -8.61
CA GLY A 168 17.64 -20.85 -9.94
C GLY A 168 17.40 -19.45 -10.51
N LEU A 169 16.95 -18.49 -9.70
CA LEU A 169 16.91 -17.08 -10.12
C LEU A 169 18.34 -16.62 -10.45
N LYS A 170 18.47 -15.91 -11.58
CA LYS A 170 19.73 -15.31 -12.02
C LYS A 170 19.49 -13.85 -12.39
N GLU A 171 20.50 -13.02 -12.21
CA GLU A 171 20.47 -11.67 -12.74
C GLU A 171 20.26 -11.69 -14.26
N ARG A 172 19.51 -10.72 -14.75
CA ARG A 172 19.41 -10.49 -16.19
C ARG A 172 20.70 -9.83 -16.62
N GLY A 173 21.43 -10.48 -17.52
CA GLY A 173 22.60 -9.90 -18.18
C GLY A 173 22.22 -8.75 -19.11
#